data_bf621e994fe46d3891b92c93389670f1
#
_entry.id   bf621e994fe46d3891b92c93389670f1
#
_cell.length_a   1.000
_cell.length_b   1.000
_cell.length_c   1.000
_cell.angle_alpha   90.00
_cell.angle_beta   90.00
_cell.angle_gamma   90.00
#
_symmetry.space_group_name_H-M   'P 1'
#
loop_
_entity.id
_entity.type
_entity.pdbx_description
1 polymer ?
#
loop_
_entity_poly.entity_id
_entity_poly.type
_entity_poly.pdbx_seq_one_letter_code
_entity_poly.pdbx_strand_id
1 'polypeptide(L)'
;MGGAIAMKPGSKYYSLYQRLAAAEADSLTLTLDDIAALVAGQLPETARTQRSWWSNRSKGALQANAWIMAGYHTHEIDLEHQTITFKRFQAEYKIQRVDGGIKWDQAAIRALRKHMHLTQSQFAETLGVRRQTISEWENGVYEPDRSTTKHLGLVAEKEAFAPDRQPLPEHDADEGLA
;
A
#
# COMPACT_ATOMS: atom_id res chain seq x y z
N MET A 1 19.57 -3.18 -0.12
CA MET A 1 18.67 -2.91 -1.25
C MET A 1 17.44 -3.80 -1.11
N GLY A 2 16.43 -3.30 -0.40
CA GLY A 2 15.12 -3.94 -0.30
C GLY A 2 14.40 -3.72 -1.61
N GLY A 3 14.46 -4.67 -2.53
CA GLY A 3 13.69 -4.62 -3.76
C GLY A 3 12.22 -4.75 -3.43
N ALA A 4 11.46 -3.65 -3.50
CA ALA A 4 10.01 -3.75 -3.64
C ALA A 4 9.75 -4.79 -4.74
N ILE A 5 8.84 -5.73 -4.49
CA ILE A 5 8.46 -6.72 -5.51
C ILE A 5 7.78 -5.95 -6.62
N ALA A 6 8.59 -5.49 -7.58
CA ALA A 6 8.10 -4.76 -8.73
C ALA A 6 7.41 -5.72 -9.69
N MET A 7 6.37 -5.26 -10.35
CA MET A 7 5.71 -6.01 -11.39
C MET A 7 6.69 -6.31 -12.52
N LYS A 8 6.68 -7.55 -13.05
CA LYS A 8 7.61 -7.94 -14.11
C LYS A 8 7.38 -7.09 -15.38
N PRO A 9 8.46 -6.53 -15.96
CA PRO A 9 8.39 -5.93 -17.28
C PRO A 9 7.79 -6.91 -18.31
N GLY A 10 6.91 -6.43 -19.19
CA GLY A 10 6.19 -7.28 -20.16
C GLY A 10 4.87 -7.87 -19.67
N SER A 11 4.50 -7.69 -18.41
CA SER A 11 3.14 -7.99 -17.95
C SER A 11 2.13 -7.06 -18.64
N LYS A 12 0.95 -7.61 -18.98
CA LYS A 12 -0.15 -6.85 -19.60
C LYS A 12 -0.47 -5.53 -18.90
N TYR A 13 -0.33 -5.48 -17.57
CA TYR A 13 -0.68 -4.32 -16.73
C TYR A 13 0.57 -3.55 -16.24
N TYR A 14 1.74 -3.80 -16.81
CA TYR A 14 2.99 -3.18 -16.37
C TYR A 14 2.99 -1.66 -16.51
N SER A 15 2.47 -1.12 -17.63
CA SER A 15 2.41 0.33 -17.83
C SER A 15 1.42 1.02 -16.88
N LEU A 16 0.33 0.35 -16.51
CA LEU A 16 -0.56 0.83 -15.45
C LEU A 16 0.16 0.88 -14.09
N TYR A 17 0.90 -0.18 -13.75
CA TYR A 17 1.76 -0.20 -12.57
C TYR A 17 2.74 0.98 -12.57
N GLN A 18 3.47 1.20 -13.67
CA GLN A 18 4.43 2.29 -13.78
C GLN A 18 3.76 3.67 -13.62
N ARG A 19 2.59 3.87 -14.23
CA ARG A 19 1.83 5.12 -14.13
C ARG A 19 1.42 5.43 -12.69
N LEU A 20 0.96 4.42 -11.97
CA LEU A 20 0.59 4.55 -10.55
C LEU A 20 1.82 4.71 -9.66
N ALA A 21 2.88 3.92 -9.87
CA ALA A 21 4.10 3.99 -9.07
C ALA A 21 4.82 5.35 -9.20
N ALA A 22 4.73 5.97 -10.38
CA ALA A 22 5.30 7.30 -10.63
C ALA A 22 4.40 8.45 -10.13
N ALA A 23 3.15 8.18 -9.75
CA ALA A 23 2.26 9.21 -9.22
C ALA A 23 2.65 9.55 -7.78
N GLU A 24 2.85 10.81 -7.47
CA GLU A 24 3.14 11.29 -6.11
C GLU A 24 1.87 11.57 -5.30
N ALA A 25 0.73 11.66 -5.99
CA ALA A 25 -0.56 11.96 -5.38
C ALA A 25 -1.11 10.81 -4.52
N ASP A 26 -1.73 11.12 -3.41
CA ASP A 26 -2.41 10.16 -2.54
C ASP A 26 -3.66 9.56 -3.18
N SER A 27 -4.27 10.27 -4.11
CA SER A 27 -5.44 9.83 -4.88
C SER A 27 -5.25 10.16 -6.36
N LEU A 28 -5.56 9.20 -7.23
CA LEU A 28 -5.49 9.36 -8.67
C LEU A 28 -6.73 8.77 -9.32
N THR A 29 -7.47 9.60 -10.06
CA THR A 29 -8.61 9.14 -10.86
C THR A 29 -8.19 9.03 -12.32
N LEU A 30 -8.43 7.86 -12.92
CA LEU A 30 -8.18 7.58 -14.32
C LEU A 30 -9.50 7.17 -15.00
N THR A 31 -9.67 7.56 -16.25
CA THR A 31 -10.76 7.04 -17.08
C THR A 31 -10.45 5.61 -17.53
N LEU A 32 -11.49 4.83 -17.85
CA LEU A 32 -11.28 3.49 -18.39
C LEU A 32 -10.55 3.51 -19.75
N ASP A 33 -10.67 4.60 -20.49
CA ASP A 33 -9.95 4.78 -21.76
C ASP A 33 -8.47 5.09 -21.52
N ASP A 34 -8.13 5.90 -20.51
CA ASP A 34 -6.74 6.11 -20.08
C ASP A 34 -6.10 4.79 -19.66
N ILE A 35 -6.84 4.00 -18.87
CA ILE A 35 -6.37 2.69 -18.41
C ILE A 35 -6.22 1.72 -19.60
N ALA A 36 -7.18 1.72 -20.53
CA ALA A 36 -7.10 0.90 -21.73
C ALA A 36 -5.87 1.22 -22.61
N ALA A 37 -5.51 2.50 -22.69
CA ALA A 37 -4.32 2.95 -23.41
C ALA A 37 -3.00 2.48 -22.75
N LEU A 38 -3.01 2.32 -21.42
CA LEU A 38 -1.86 1.83 -20.65
C LEU A 38 -1.74 0.29 -20.66
N VAL A 39 -2.84 -0.42 -20.91
CA VAL A 39 -2.85 -1.88 -20.85
C VAL A 39 -2.43 -2.45 -22.20
N ALA A 40 -1.46 -3.38 -22.21
CA ALA A 40 -1.08 -4.08 -23.43
C ALA A 40 -2.22 -4.97 -23.95
N GLY A 41 -2.88 -4.54 -25.01
CA GLY A 41 -4.10 -5.13 -25.54
C GLY A 41 -5.36 -4.41 -25.02
N GLN A 42 -6.53 -4.96 -25.35
CA GLN A 42 -7.79 -4.35 -24.95
C GLN A 42 -8.13 -4.63 -23.47
N LEU A 43 -8.71 -3.62 -22.83
CA LEU A 43 -9.33 -3.80 -21.52
C LEU A 43 -10.57 -4.72 -21.70
N PRO A 44 -10.71 -5.79 -20.91
CA PRO A 44 -11.82 -6.73 -21.07
C PRO A 44 -13.17 -6.05 -20.78
N GLU A 45 -14.23 -6.52 -21.44
CA GLU A 45 -15.61 -6.06 -21.25
C GLU A 45 -16.02 -6.08 -19.76
N THR A 46 -15.60 -7.11 -19.04
CA THR A 46 -15.85 -7.23 -17.60
C THR A 46 -15.27 -6.08 -16.78
N ALA A 47 -14.19 -5.45 -17.23
CA ALA A 47 -13.65 -4.26 -16.58
C ALA A 47 -14.58 -3.03 -16.75
N ARG A 48 -15.35 -2.98 -17.83
CA ARG A 48 -16.28 -1.88 -18.12
C ARG A 48 -17.66 -2.08 -17.49
N THR A 49 -18.02 -3.33 -17.15
CA THR A 49 -19.38 -3.69 -16.73
C THR A 49 -19.47 -4.26 -15.32
N GLN A 50 -18.37 -4.73 -14.75
CA GLN A 50 -18.36 -5.40 -13.45
C GLN A 50 -17.44 -4.73 -12.44
N ARG A 51 -18.02 -4.16 -11.38
CA ARG A 51 -17.24 -3.56 -10.26
C ARG A 51 -16.29 -4.58 -9.61
N SER A 52 -16.68 -5.86 -9.55
CA SER A 52 -15.87 -6.94 -8.96
C SER A 52 -14.53 -7.17 -9.66
N TRP A 53 -14.42 -6.79 -10.94
CA TRP A 53 -13.17 -6.85 -11.69
C TRP A 53 -12.07 -5.95 -11.07
N TRP A 54 -12.47 -4.84 -10.47
CA TRP A 54 -11.62 -3.86 -9.82
C TRP A 54 -11.34 -4.16 -8.35
N SER A 55 -11.57 -5.39 -7.90
CA SER A 55 -11.35 -5.78 -6.51
C SER A 55 -9.86 -5.74 -6.12
N ASN A 56 -9.59 -5.38 -4.87
CA ASN A 56 -8.23 -5.32 -4.30
C ASN A 56 -7.71 -6.71 -3.85
N ARG A 57 -8.03 -7.78 -4.58
CA ARG A 57 -7.56 -9.13 -4.30
C ARG A 57 -6.30 -9.43 -5.09
N SER A 58 -5.18 -9.63 -4.43
CA SER A 58 -3.91 -9.98 -5.09
C SER A 58 -3.87 -11.43 -5.59
N LYS A 59 -4.60 -12.35 -4.94
CA LYS A 59 -4.58 -13.78 -5.29
C LYS A 59 -5.52 -14.05 -6.46
N GLY A 60 -4.93 -14.44 -7.60
CA GLY A 60 -5.68 -14.81 -8.80
C GLY A 60 -6.15 -13.65 -9.68
N ALA A 61 -5.84 -12.41 -9.34
CA ALA A 61 -6.19 -11.22 -10.10
C ALA A 61 -4.93 -10.47 -10.57
N LEU A 62 -4.48 -10.80 -11.79
CA LEU A 62 -3.23 -10.24 -12.35
C LEU A 62 -3.29 -8.71 -12.47
N GLN A 63 -4.47 -8.17 -12.81
CA GLN A 63 -4.71 -6.74 -12.91
C GLN A 63 -4.56 -6.03 -11.55
N ALA A 64 -5.04 -6.66 -10.46
CA ALA A 64 -4.97 -6.07 -9.12
C ALA A 64 -3.53 -5.88 -8.63
N ASN A 65 -2.60 -6.71 -9.09
CA ASN A 65 -1.20 -6.56 -8.78
C ASN A 65 -0.62 -5.23 -9.30
N ALA A 66 -1.17 -4.67 -10.37
CA ALA A 66 -0.68 -3.40 -10.91
C ALA A 66 -0.85 -2.24 -9.91
N TRP A 67 -2.01 -2.11 -9.28
CA TRP A 67 -2.22 -1.05 -8.30
C TRP A 67 -1.73 -1.42 -6.90
N ILE A 68 -1.86 -2.68 -6.48
CA ILE A 68 -1.39 -3.11 -5.16
C ILE A 68 0.13 -2.99 -5.04
N MET A 69 0.89 -3.43 -6.05
CA MET A 69 2.35 -3.31 -6.07
C MET A 69 2.83 -1.86 -6.21
N ALA A 70 2.01 -0.99 -6.80
CA ALA A 70 2.28 0.45 -6.87
C ALA A 70 1.94 1.19 -5.56
N GLY A 71 1.43 0.48 -4.54
CA GLY A 71 1.06 1.06 -3.25
C GLY A 71 -0.34 1.69 -3.22
N TYR A 72 -1.18 1.35 -4.19
CA TYR A 72 -2.55 1.84 -4.30
C TYR A 72 -3.58 0.73 -4.13
N HIS A 73 -4.81 1.13 -3.86
CA HIS A 73 -5.99 0.29 -3.96
C HIS A 73 -7.08 1.04 -4.72
N THR A 74 -7.96 0.32 -5.35
CA THR A 74 -9.17 0.91 -5.92
C THR A 74 -10.07 1.38 -4.78
N HIS A 75 -10.43 2.66 -4.78
CA HIS A 75 -11.25 3.30 -3.75
C HIS A 75 -12.67 3.52 -4.24
N GLU A 76 -12.81 4.16 -5.39
CA GLU A 76 -14.09 4.44 -6.02
C GLU A 76 -14.11 3.86 -7.44
N ILE A 77 -15.20 3.20 -7.78
CA ILE A 77 -15.41 2.57 -9.08
C ILE A 77 -16.72 3.12 -9.62
N ASP A 78 -16.61 4.06 -10.54
CA ASP A 78 -17.75 4.67 -11.22
C ASP A 78 -17.79 4.18 -12.67
N LEU A 79 -18.61 3.16 -12.89
CA LEU A 79 -18.78 2.56 -14.22
C LEU A 79 -19.73 3.39 -15.11
N GLU A 80 -20.57 4.24 -14.52
CA GLU A 80 -21.45 5.14 -15.27
C GLU A 80 -20.64 6.24 -15.96
N HIS A 81 -19.72 6.87 -15.22
CA HIS A 81 -18.81 7.89 -15.77
C HIS A 81 -17.50 7.30 -16.29
N GLN A 82 -17.37 5.98 -16.27
CA GLN A 82 -16.20 5.24 -16.76
C GLN A 82 -14.89 5.69 -16.10
N THR A 83 -14.89 5.90 -14.77
CA THR A 83 -13.73 6.31 -13.99
C THR A 83 -13.42 5.39 -12.83
N ILE A 84 -12.13 5.25 -12.53
CA ILE A 84 -11.62 4.50 -11.39
C ILE A 84 -10.71 5.42 -10.58
N THR A 85 -11.01 5.57 -9.30
CA THR A 85 -10.16 6.30 -8.37
C THR A 85 -9.30 5.31 -7.59
N PHE A 86 -8.00 5.46 -7.73
CA PHE A 86 -6.99 4.77 -6.97
C PHE A 86 -6.55 5.67 -5.81
N LYS A 87 -6.46 5.12 -4.62
CA LYS A 87 -5.99 5.82 -3.43
C LYS A 87 -4.80 5.09 -2.85
N ARG A 88 -3.75 5.83 -2.45
CA ARG A 88 -2.62 5.21 -1.76
C ARG A 88 -3.09 4.48 -0.53
N PHE A 89 -2.51 3.34 -0.28
CA PHE A 89 -2.79 2.59 0.92
C PHE A 89 -2.13 3.32 2.10
N GLN A 90 -2.86 4.26 2.65
CA GLN A 90 -2.55 4.78 3.98
C GLN A 90 -3.17 3.80 4.96
N ALA A 91 -2.34 3.01 5.58
CA ALA A 91 -2.79 2.20 6.69
C ALA A 91 -3.14 3.16 7.84
N GLU A 92 -4.43 3.43 8.03
CA GLU A 92 -4.94 4.15 9.21
C GLU A 92 -4.79 3.23 10.44
N TYR A 93 -3.55 2.96 10.82
CA TYR A 93 -3.28 2.33 12.08
C TYR A 93 -3.13 3.42 13.14
N LYS A 94 -3.98 3.39 14.15
CA LYS A 94 -3.77 4.19 15.37
C LYS A 94 -2.60 3.59 16.12
N ILE A 95 -1.40 4.00 15.77
CA ILE A 95 -0.18 3.55 16.40
C ILE A 95 0.02 4.34 17.68
N GLN A 96 0.09 3.62 18.80
CA GLN A 96 0.33 4.21 20.09
C GLN A 96 1.82 4.47 20.29
N ARG A 97 2.15 5.60 20.91
CA ARG A 97 3.51 5.91 21.37
C ARG A 97 3.59 5.77 22.88
N VAL A 98 4.69 5.20 23.34
CA VAL A 98 5.04 5.11 24.75
C VAL A 98 6.48 5.59 24.90
N ASP A 99 6.71 6.55 25.80
CA ASP A 99 8.03 7.15 26.05
C ASP A 99 8.75 7.67 24.78
N GLY A 100 7.97 8.24 23.85
CA GLY A 100 8.49 8.78 22.57
C GLY A 100 8.77 7.74 21.50
N GLY A 101 8.66 6.45 21.78
CA GLY A 101 8.81 5.34 20.84
C GLY A 101 7.49 4.75 20.36
N ILE A 102 7.54 3.98 19.29
CA ILE A 102 6.38 3.22 18.80
C ILE A 102 6.08 2.08 19.79
N LYS A 103 4.84 1.96 20.23
CA LYS A 103 4.36 0.75 20.89
C LYS A 103 4.15 -0.32 19.82
N TRP A 104 4.96 -1.37 19.86
CA TRP A 104 4.92 -2.47 18.90
C TRP A 104 3.82 -3.48 19.24
N ASP A 105 2.58 -3.03 19.13
CA ASP A 105 1.40 -3.89 19.18
C ASP A 105 1.07 -4.50 17.81
N GLN A 106 0.01 -5.30 17.76
CA GLN A 106 -0.47 -5.94 16.52
C GLN A 106 -0.68 -4.96 15.35
N ALA A 107 -1.17 -3.75 15.65
CA ALA A 107 -1.44 -2.73 14.64
C ALA A 107 -0.14 -2.15 14.08
N ALA A 108 0.82 -1.80 14.94
CA ALA A 108 2.11 -1.24 14.55
C ALA A 108 2.96 -2.23 13.74
N ILE A 109 2.98 -3.51 14.14
CA ILE A 109 3.71 -4.57 13.44
C ILE A 109 3.14 -4.79 12.05
N ARG A 110 1.81 -4.89 11.93
CA ARG A 110 1.12 -5.03 10.65
C ARG A 110 1.32 -3.81 9.76
N ALA A 111 1.33 -2.61 10.34
CA ALA A 111 1.55 -1.36 9.63
C ALA A 111 2.97 -1.29 9.05
N LEU A 112 4.00 -1.62 9.84
CA LEU A 112 5.38 -1.66 9.38
C LEU A 112 5.55 -2.65 8.22
N ARG A 113 5.05 -3.87 8.37
CA ARG A 113 5.11 -4.87 7.30
C ARG A 113 4.45 -4.39 6.01
N LYS A 114 3.28 -3.77 6.12
CA LYS A 114 2.57 -3.23 4.96
C LYS A 114 3.27 -2.02 4.35
N HIS A 115 3.85 -1.17 5.17
CA HIS A 115 4.70 -0.06 4.70
C HIS A 115 5.88 -0.58 3.86
N MET A 116 6.48 -1.68 4.27
CA MET A 116 7.56 -2.35 3.53
C MET A 116 7.05 -3.18 2.33
N HIS A 117 5.74 -3.24 2.07
CA HIS A 117 5.09 -4.05 1.02
C HIS A 117 5.44 -5.55 1.08
N LEU A 118 5.67 -6.09 2.27
CA LEU A 118 6.06 -7.48 2.49
C LEU A 118 4.88 -8.37 2.85
N THR A 119 4.95 -9.64 2.42
CA THR A 119 4.14 -10.72 2.98
C THR A 119 4.61 -11.07 4.39
N GLN A 120 3.79 -11.78 5.18
CA GLN A 120 4.21 -12.27 6.50
C GLN A 120 5.47 -13.13 6.43
N SER A 121 5.63 -13.94 5.37
CA SER A 121 6.82 -14.79 5.19
C SER A 121 8.08 -13.96 4.92
N GLN A 122 7.99 -12.98 4.05
CA GLN A 122 9.11 -12.09 3.73
C GLN A 122 9.49 -11.19 4.92
N PHE A 123 8.50 -10.71 5.66
CA PHE A 123 8.75 -9.91 6.86
C PHE A 123 9.39 -10.75 7.97
N ALA A 124 8.98 -12.01 8.12
CA ALA A 124 9.59 -12.96 9.03
C ALA A 124 11.07 -13.22 8.68
N GLU A 125 11.37 -13.37 7.39
CA GLU A 125 12.75 -13.52 6.90
C GLU A 125 13.59 -12.27 7.19
N THR A 126 13.03 -11.08 6.96
CA THR A 126 13.70 -9.79 7.26
C THR A 126 14.03 -9.65 8.75
N LEU A 127 13.16 -10.11 9.63
CA LEU A 127 13.33 -10.02 11.09
C LEU A 127 14.08 -11.24 11.68
N GLY A 128 14.37 -12.27 10.88
CA GLY A 128 15.01 -13.50 11.36
C GLY A 128 14.12 -14.35 12.28
N VAL A 129 12.81 -14.28 12.10
CA VAL A 129 11.82 -15.03 12.90
C VAL A 129 11.00 -15.97 12.02
N ARG A 130 10.18 -16.84 12.63
CA ARG A 130 9.28 -17.72 11.89
C ARG A 130 8.05 -16.94 11.41
N ARG A 131 7.49 -17.32 10.25
CA ARG A 131 6.23 -16.74 9.74
C ARG A 131 5.09 -16.84 10.78
N GLN A 132 5.01 -17.96 11.50
CA GLN A 132 4.01 -18.15 12.55
C GLN A 132 4.12 -17.06 13.63
N THR A 133 5.33 -16.70 14.03
CA THR A 133 5.60 -15.63 15.01
C THR A 133 5.03 -14.28 14.54
N ILE A 134 5.22 -13.93 13.27
CA ILE A 134 4.61 -12.72 12.69
C ILE A 134 3.08 -12.79 12.75
N SER A 135 2.51 -13.94 12.38
CA SER A 135 1.06 -14.14 12.43
C SER A 135 0.52 -14.01 13.87
N GLU A 136 1.22 -14.55 14.85
CA GLU A 136 0.85 -14.47 16.27
C GLU A 136 0.90 -13.03 16.80
N TRP A 137 1.96 -12.28 16.45
CA TRP A 137 2.06 -10.86 16.81
C TRP A 137 0.96 -10.02 16.15
N GLU A 138 0.69 -10.21 14.86
CA GLU A 138 -0.33 -9.47 14.13
C GLU A 138 -1.77 -9.80 14.56
N ASN A 139 -1.97 -10.95 15.21
CA ASN A 139 -3.25 -11.34 15.78
C ASN A 139 -3.35 -11.08 17.29
N GLY A 140 -2.30 -10.53 17.89
CA GLY A 140 -2.29 -10.20 19.32
C GLY A 140 -2.24 -11.41 20.26
N VAL A 141 -1.76 -12.57 19.76
CA VAL A 141 -1.60 -13.78 20.58
C VAL A 141 -0.42 -13.63 21.53
N TYR A 142 0.66 -13.03 21.04
CA TYR A 142 1.86 -12.69 21.81
C TYR A 142 2.36 -11.31 21.42
N GLU A 143 3.07 -10.67 22.34
CA GLU A 143 3.80 -9.42 22.07
C GLU A 143 5.29 -9.73 21.83
N PRO A 144 5.99 -8.95 20.98
CA PRO A 144 7.43 -9.08 20.82
C PRO A 144 8.16 -8.80 22.14
N ASP A 145 9.23 -9.54 22.38
CA ASP A 145 10.09 -9.28 23.51
C ASP A 145 10.88 -7.97 23.34
N ARG A 146 11.60 -7.55 24.39
CA ARG A 146 12.35 -6.29 24.40
C ARG A 146 13.43 -6.23 23.30
N SER A 147 14.06 -7.34 22.99
CA SER A 147 15.10 -7.42 21.94
C SER A 147 14.49 -7.23 20.56
N THR A 148 13.40 -7.92 20.30
CA THR A 148 12.65 -7.81 19.04
C THR A 148 12.01 -6.43 18.90
N THR A 149 11.50 -5.84 19.97
CA THR A 149 10.97 -4.46 19.97
C THR A 149 12.03 -3.45 19.52
N LYS A 150 13.28 -3.59 20.01
CA LYS A 150 14.39 -2.74 19.54
C LYS A 150 14.72 -2.97 18.08
N HIS A 151 14.71 -4.23 17.64
CA HIS A 151 14.98 -4.57 16.24
C HIS A 151 13.90 -3.99 15.32
N LEU A 152 12.63 -4.10 15.69
CA LEU A 152 11.53 -3.47 14.96
C LEU A 152 11.69 -1.95 14.86
N GLY A 153 12.15 -1.30 15.92
CA GLY A 153 12.48 0.13 15.92
C GLY A 153 13.57 0.49 14.90
N LEU A 154 14.67 -0.27 14.87
CA LEU A 154 15.75 -0.08 13.91
C LEU A 154 15.32 -0.31 12.45
N VAL A 155 14.49 -1.32 12.22
CA VAL A 155 13.91 -1.57 10.89
C VAL A 155 12.99 -0.43 10.48
N ALA A 156 12.14 0.06 11.38
CA ALA A 156 11.25 1.18 11.13
C ALA A 156 12.00 2.46 10.77
N GLU A 157 13.08 2.78 11.49
CA GLU A 157 13.96 3.91 11.19
C GLU A 157 14.62 3.79 9.81
N LYS A 158 15.16 2.61 9.52
CA LYS A 158 15.80 2.31 8.23
C LYS A 158 14.83 2.47 7.06
N GLU A 159 13.60 2.04 7.22
CA GLU A 159 12.56 2.09 6.19
C GLU A 159 11.75 3.40 6.22
N ALA A 160 12.20 4.41 6.98
CA ALA A 160 11.54 5.70 7.15
C ALA A 160 10.05 5.59 7.52
N PHE A 161 9.71 4.58 8.33
CA PHE A 161 8.36 4.35 8.80
C PHE A 161 7.98 5.41 9.84
N ALA A 162 7.18 6.38 9.42
CA ALA A 162 6.68 7.47 10.27
C ALA A 162 5.15 7.44 10.27
N PRO A 163 4.53 6.65 11.17
CA PRO A 163 3.08 6.45 11.18
C PRO A 163 2.27 7.72 11.50
N ASP A 164 2.91 8.73 12.07
CA ASP A 164 2.25 9.98 12.49
C ASP A 164 2.44 11.14 11.51
N ARG A 165 3.09 10.94 10.37
CA ARG A 165 3.08 11.95 9.31
C ARG A 165 1.71 11.93 8.63
N GLN A 166 0.73 12.60 9.25
CA GLN A 166 -0.33 13.21 8.48
C GLN A 166 0.32 14.17 7.47
N PRO A 167 -0.06 14.16 6.19
CA PRO A 167 0.29 15.25 5.31
C PRO A 167 -0.17 16.53 6.02
N LEU A 168 0.73 17.48 6.16
CA LEU A 168 0.38 18.82 6.61
C LEU A 168 -0.79 19.26 5.73
N PRO A 169 -1.89 19.80 6.28
CA PRO A 169 -2.93 20.38 5.47
C PRO A 169 -2.23 21.40 4.56
N GLU A 170 -2.47 21.29 3.27
CA GLU A 170 -2.04 22.31 2.31
C GLU A 170 -2.56 23.62 2.86
N HIS A 171 -1.62 24.48 3.21
CA HIS A 171 -1.93 25.83 3.64
C HIS A 171 -2.51 26.52 2.41
N ASP A 172 -3.82 26.73 2.40
CA ASP A 172 -4.48 27.62 1.47
C ASP A 172 -3.77 28.98 1.55
N ALA A 173 -2.82 29.15 0.65
CA ALA A 173 -2.19 30.45 0.40
C ALA A 173 -3.11 31.18 -0.58
N ASP A 174 -4.29 31.56 -0.10
CA ASP A 174 -5.04 32.63 -0.71
C ASP A 174 -5.97 33.28 0.33
N GLU A 175 -5.42 34.21 1.06
CA GLU A 175 -6.21 35.34 1.55
C GLU A 175 -5.36 36.62 1.53
N GLY A 176 -5.67 37.40 0.51
CA GLY A 176 -5.97 38.81 0.75
C GLY A 176 -4.82 39.77 0.59
N LEU A 177 -4.71 40.31 -0.58
CA LEU A 177 -4.35 41.74 -0.74
C LEU A 177 -5.51 42.43 -1.44
N ALA A 178 -6.39 42.92 -0.62
CA ALA A 178 -7.19 44.06 -0.97
C ALA A 178 -6.41 45.32 -0.59
#